data_d585e13a29672322d5ad2cbd5c576bfe
#
_entry.id   d585e13a29672322d5ad2cbd5c576bfe
#
_cell.length_a   1.000
_cell.length_b   1.000
_cell.length_c   1.000
_cell.angle_alpha   90.00
_cell.angle_beta   90.00
_cell.angle_gamma   90.00
#
_symmetry.space_group_name_H-M   'P 1'
#
loop_
_entity.id
_entity.type
_entity.pdbx_description
1 polymer ?
#
loop_
_entity_poly.entity_id
_entity_poly.type
_entity_poly.pdbx_seq_one_letter_code
_entity_poly.pdbx_strand_id
1 'polypeptide(L)'
;MVKELQLVDGPAEFPDGSRFEPSGRGYFPGAVNGLDVSVKDSKRFAESKNWGFFNFNHSAPPYLKAASLRPVGECAGCHIANADEDMVYVKLYKPILNPLPR
;
A
#
# COMPACT_ATOMS: atom_id res chain seq x y z
N MET A 1 -6.26 1.01 7.63
CA MET A 1 -5.71 1.72 6.43
C MET A 1 -6.26 1.07 5.18
N VAL A 2 -6.75 1.87 4.26
CA VAL A 2 -7.25 1.39 2.97
C VAL A 2 -6.32 1.92 1.89
N LYS A 3 -5.89 1.04 0.97
CA LYS A 3 -5.01 1.41 -0.13
C LYS A 3 -5.57 0.88 -1.44
N GLU A 4 -5.93 1.79 -2.33
CA GLU A 4 -6.29 1.44 -3.71
C GLU A 4 -5.04 1.52 -4.58
N LEU A 5 -4.79 0.45 -5.33
CA LEU A 5 -3.63 0.35 -6.21
C LEU A 5 -3.96 0.85 -7.60
N GLN A 6 -3.01 1.50 -8.23
CA GLN A 6 -3.14 1.98 -9.61
C GLN A 6 -1.98 1.48 -10.46
N LEU A 7 -2.27 1.16 -11.71
CA LEU A 7 -1.23 0.88 -12.69
C LEU A 7 -0.51 2.17 -13.05
N VAL A 8 0.74 2.04 -13.46
CA VAL A 8 1.49 3.18 -14.00
C VAL A 8 0.96 3.47 -15.40
N ASP A 9 0.58 4.73 -15.64
CA ASP A 9 0.07 5.17 -16.94
C ASP A 9 1.19 5.48 -17.93
N GLY A 10 0.97 5.11 -19.18
CA GLY A 10 1.81 5.42 -20.31
C GLY A 10 3.10 4.61 -20.40
N PRO A 11 3.82 4.71 -21.52
CA PRO A 11 5.09 4.02 -21.74
C PRO A 11 6.20 4.65 -20.90
N ALA A 12 7.12 3.82 -20.40
CA ALA A 12 8.32 4.29 -19.72
C ALA A 12 9.25 5.02 -20.69
N GLU A 13 9.80 6.14 -20.27
CA GLU A 13 10.83 6.87 -21.02
C GLU A 13 12.23 6.62 -20.46
N PHE A 14 12.32 6.14 -19.23
CA PHE A 14 13.57 5.88 -18.52
C PHE A 14 13.66 4.42 -18.05
N PRO A 15 14.90 3.92 -17.81
CA PRO A 15 15.09 2.53 -17.38
C PRO A 15 14.40 2.14 -16.08
N ASP A 16 14.12 3.11 -15.19
CA ASP A 16 13.42 2.87 -13.92
C ASP A 16 11.89 2.79 -14.07
N GLY A 17 11.38 2.92 -15.30
CA GLY A 17 9.93 2.91 -15.57
C GLY A 17 9.25 4.26 -15.48
N SER A 18 9.99 5.32 -15.16
CA SER A 18 9.44 6.67 -15.07
C SER A 18 9.35 7.34 -16.45
N ARG A 19 8.60 8.45 -16.52
CA ARG A 19 8.48 9.29 -17.71
C ARG A 19 8.30 10.75 -17.35
N PHE A 20 8.42 11.64 -18.33
CA PHE A 20 8.13 13.06 -18.17
C PHE A 20 6.71 13.41 -18.54
N GLU A 21 6.14 14.31 -17.76
CA GLU A 21 4.96 15.10 -18.05
C GLU A 21 5.29 16.58 -17.77
N PRO A 22 4.44 17.54 -18.14
CA PRO A 22 4.70 18.95 -17.83
C PRO A 22 4.94 19.22 -16.34
N SER A 23 4.40 18.39 -15.45
CA SER A 23 4.59 18.47 -14.01
C SER A 23 5.95 17.96 -13.52
N GLY A 24 6.72 17.29 -14.39
CA GLY A 24 8.02 16.73 -14.04
C GLY A 24 8.17 15.26 -14.36
N ARG A 25 9.28 14.67 -13.89
CA ARG A 25 9.57 13.24 -14.07
C ARG A 25 9.01 12.44 -12.89
N GLY A 26 8.38 11.31 -13.20
CA GLY A 26 7.87 10.41 -12.16
C GLY A 26 7.06 9.25 -12.72
N TYR A 27 6.28 8.66 -11.83
CA TYR A 27 5.30 7.63 -12.16
C TYR A 27 3.91 8.27 -12.09
N PHE A 28 3.12 8.10 -13.14
CA PHE A 28 1.81 8.73 -13.24
C PHE A 28 0.71 7.69 -13.07
N PRO A 29 -0.32 7.97 -12.25
CA PRO A 29 -1.36 7.00 -11.96
C PRO A 29 -2.25 6.75 -13.18
N GLY A 30 -2.50 5.47 -13.45
CA GLY A 30 -3.42 5.02 -14.48
C GLY A 30 -4.67 4.37 -13.90
N ALA A 31 -5.16 3.32 -14.53
CA ALA A 31 -6.35 2.62 -14.09
C ALA A 31 -6.17 1.99 -12.71
N VAL A 32 -7.22 2.01 -11.90
CA VAL A 32 -7.23 1.34 -10.60
C VAL A 32 -7.15 -0.18 -10.78
N ASN A 33 -6.38 -0.85 -9.94
CA ASN A 33 -6.04 -2.27 -10.14
C ASN A 33 -5.89 -3.05 -8.83
N GLY A 34 -6.56 -2.66 -7.79
CA GLY A 34 -6.54 -3.43 -6.56
C GLY A 34 -6.97 -2.65 -5.34
N LEU A 35 -7.34 -3.39 -4.31
CA LEU A 35 -7.74 -2.83 -3.03
C LEU A 35 -7.19 -3.70 -1.90
N ASP A 36 -6.34 -3.11 -1.07
CA ASP A 36 -5.82 -3.72 0.14
C ASP A 36 -6.28 -2.95 1.36
N VAL A 37 -6.59 -3.68 2.43
CA VAL A 37 -7.01 -3.08 3.70
C VAL A 37 -6.19 -3.70 4.84
N SER A 38 -5.67 -2.86 5.73
CA SER A 38 -5.11 -3.30 7.00
C SER A 38 -5.98 -2.79 8.14
N VAL A 39 -6.26 -3.66 9.11
CA VAL A 39 -7.13 -3.38 10.25
C VAL A 39 -6.36 -3.64 11.53
N LYS A 40 -6.35 -2.65 12.43
CA LYS A 40 -5.74 -2.80 13.74
C LYS A 40 -6.77 -3.28 14.76
N ASP A 41 -6.51 -4.44 15.37
CA ASP A 41 -7.36 -5.02 16.40
C ASP A 41 -6.51 -5.94 17.30
N SER A 42 -6.26 -5.51 18.52
CA SER A 42 -5.40 -6.22 19.47
C SER A 42 -5.96 -7.56 19.93
N LYS A 43 -7.26 -7.77 19.80
CA LYS A 43 -7.91 -9.03 20.20
C LYS A 43 -7.90 -10.04 19.06
N ARG A 44 -8.21 -9.60 17.84
CA ARG A 44 -8.32 -10.48 16.68
C ARG A 44 -6.98 -10.81 16.04
N PHE A 45 -6.01 -9.90 16.10
CA PHE A 45 -4.75 -9.99 15.34
C PHE A 45 -3.50 -9.92 16.22
N ALA A 46 -3.55 -10.46 17.43
CA ALA A 46 -2.43 -10.46 18.36
C ALA A 46 -1.16 -11.10 17.79
N GLU A 47 -1.30 -12.15 16.99
CA GLU A 47 -0.17 -12.86 16.38
C GLU A 47 0.60 -12.05 15.35
N SER A 48 -0.01 -11.03 14.78
CA SER A 48 0.60 -10.16 13.76
C SER A 48 0.71 -8.72 14.24
N LYS A 49 1.15 -8.54 15.49
CA LYS A 49 1.34 -7.23 16.14
C LYS A 49 0.11 -6.35 16.08
N ASN A 50 -1.08 -6.97 16.22
CA ASN A 50 -2.40 -6.35 16.25
C ASN A 50 -2.92 -5.87 14.89
N TRP A 51 -2.28 -6.26 13.77
CA TRP A 51 -2.72 -5.89 12.44
C TRP A 51 -3.19 -7.10 11.62
N GLY A 52 -4.37 -6.99 11.04
CA GLY A 52 -4.88 -7.93 10.04
C GLY A 52 -4.82 -7.34 8.64
N PHE A 53 -4.49 -8.17 7.65
CA PHE A 53 -4.34 -7.76 6.27
C PHE A 53 -5.34 -8.48 5.39
N PHE A 54 -6.03 -7.72 4.53
CA PHE A 54 -7.08 -8.21 3.68
C PHE A 54 -6.86 -7.72 2.24
N ASN A 55 -6.98 -8.63 1.29
CA ASN A 55 -6.87 -8.32 -0.13
C ASN A 55 -8.23 -8.48 -0.78
N PHE A 56 -8.78 -7.39 -1.30
CA PHE A 56 -10.09 -7.38 -1.97
C PHE A 56 -9.98 -7.53 -3.48
N ASN A 57 -8.86 -7.94 -3.98
CA ASN A 57 -8.51 -8.24 -5.35
C ASN A 57 -7.39 -7.33 -5.88
N HIS A 58 -6.51 -7.90 -6.69
CA HIS A 58 -5.47 -7.16 -7.42
C HIS A 58 -5.81 -7.15 -8.91
N SER A 59 -6.96 -6.61 -9.25
CA SER A 59 -7.44 -6.44 -10.61
C SER A 59 -8.37 -5.23 -10.69
N ALA A 60 -8.84 -4.93 -11.91
CA ALA A 60 -9.76 -3.83 -12.10
C ALA A 60 -11.06 -4.01 -11.31
N PRO A 61 -11.73 -2.91 -10.90
CA PRO A 61 -13.06 -2.99 -10.29
C PRO A 61 -14.05 -3.77 -11.16
N PRO A 62 -15.08 -4.38 -10.55
CA PRO A 62 -15.46 -4.30 -9.14
C PRO A 62 -14.59 -5.16 -8.24
N TYR A 63 -14.33 -4.65 -7.03
CA TYR A 63 -13.59 -5.39 -6.00
C TYR A 63 -14.50 -6.41 -5.31
N LEU A 64 -13.89 -7.34 -4.56
CA LEU A 64 -14.63 -8.30 -3.77
C LEU A 64 -15.43 -7.59 -2.68
N LYS A 65 -16.62 -8.13 -2.36
CA LYS A 65 -17.47 -7.58 -1.30
C LYS A 65 -17.00 -7.99 0.09
N ALA A 66 -16.21 -9.07 0.18
CA ALA A 66 -15.65 -9.59 1.40
C ALA A 66 -14.30 -10.23 1.10
N ALA A 67 -13.40 -10.21 2.07
CA ALA A 67 -12.10 -10.84 1.95
C ALA A 67 -11.75 -11.58 3.24
N SER A 68 -10.98 -12.66 3.11
CA SER A 68 -10.46 -13.41 4.25
C SER A 68 -9.17 -12.78 4.76
N LEU A 69 -8.89 -12.96 6.06
CA LEU A 69 -7.62 -12.57 6.65
C LEU A 69 -6.48 -13.29 5.92
N ARG A 70 -5.48 -12.54 5.47
CA ARG A 70 -4.30 -13.12 4.84
C ARG A 70 -3.40 -13.79 5.88
N PRO A 71 -2.76 -14.93 5.55
CA PRO A 71 -1.83 -15.60 6.46
C PRO A 71 -0.71 -14.67 6.93
N VAL A 72 -0.28 -14.82 8.20
CA VAL A 72 0.79 -14.00 8.79
C VAL A 72 2.08 -14.07 7.97
N GLY A 73 2.41 -15.21 7.38
CA GLY A 73 3.60 -15.38 6.54
C GLY A 73 3.59 -14.57 5.23
N GLU A 74 2.45 -14.04 4.82
CA GLU A 74 2.34 -13.21 3.61
C GLU A 74 2.53 -11.73 3.94
N CYS A 75 1.43 -10.99 4.13
CA CYS A 75 1.48 -9.53 4.33
C CYS A 75 2.14 -9.14 5.66
N ALA A 76 1.69 -9.74 6.77
CA ALA A 76 2.18 -9.40 8.09
C ALA A 76 3.67 -9.72 8.27
N GLY A 77 4.14 -10.84 7.72
CA GLY A 77 5.55 -11.23 7.81
C GLY A 77 6.48 -10.17 7.22
N CYS A 78 6.15 -9.61 6.08
CA CYS A 78 6.92 -8.54 5.45
C CYS A 78 6.85 -7.23 6.27
N HIS A 79 5.68 -6.86 6.76
CA HIS A 79 5.52 -5.66 7.60
C HIS A 79 6.28 -5.79 8.92
N ILE A 80 6.26 -6.96 9.57
CA ILE A 80 7.04 -7.20 10.79
C ILE A 80 8.54 -7.03 10.53
N ALA A 81 9.03 -7.55 9.41
CA ALA A 81 10.46 -7.52 9.09
C ALA A 81 10.95 -6.14 8.64
N ASN A 82 10.13 -5.35 7.96
CA ASN A 82 10.59 -4.18 7.23
C ASN A 82 9.90 -2.85 7.57
N ALA A 83 8.69 -2.87 8.10
CA ALA A 83 7.99 -1.63 8.43
C ALA A 83 8.54 -0.97 9.71
N ASP A 84 8.62 0.35 9.72
CA ASP A 84 9.30 1.12 10.75
C ASP A 84 8.44 1.45 11.97
N GLU A 85 7.21 1.86 11.75
CA GLU A 85 6.34 2.40 12.78
C GLU A 85 5.03 1.62 12.84
N ASP A 86 4.87 0.82 13.90
CA ASP A 86 3.66 0.03 14.14
C ASP A 86 3.12 -0.63 12.87
N MET A 87 3.97 -1.40 12.17
CA MET A 87 3.63 -2.11 10.94
C MET A 87 3.31 -1.21 9.73
N VAL A 88 3.61 0.08 9.80
CA VAL A 88 3.38 1.03 8.72
C VAL A 88 4.70 1.48 8.09
N TYR A 89 4.77 1.48 6.77
CA TYR A 89 5.91 1.99 6.03
C TYR A 89 5.85 3.51 5.94
N VAL A 90 6.64 4.21 6.74
CA VAL A 90 6.62 5.68 6.81
C VAL A 90 7.86 6.35 6.25
N LYS A 91 8.96 5.62 6.05
CA LYS A 91 10.24 6.20 5.59
C LYS A 91 10.13 7.01 4.31
N LEU A 92 9.25 6.62 3.41
CA LEU A 92 9.10 7.28 2.13
C LEU A 92 7.98 8.32 2.11
N TYR A 93 7.29 8.51 3.23
CA TYR A 93 6.19 9.46 3.29
C TYR A 93 6.59 10.69 4.11
N LYS A 94 7.23 11.63 3.46
CA LYS A 94 7.77 12.83 4.07
C LYS A 94 6.77 13.65 4.91
N PRO A 95 5.50 13.81 4.52
CA PRO A 95 4.53 14.54 5.36
C PRO A 95 4.36 13.97 6.76
N ILE A 96 4.57 12.66 6.96
CA ILE A 96 4.54 12.05 8.29
C ILE A 96 5.86 12.30 9.01
N LEU A 97 7.00 12.13 8.30
CA LEU A 97 8.33 12.26 8.89
C LEU A 97 8.68 13.72 9.19
N ASN A 98 8.23 14.63 8.36
CA ASN A 98 8.53 16.04 8.45
C ASN A 98 7.22 16.86 8.41
N PRO A 99 6.44 16.83 9.49
CA PRO A 99 5.17 17.55 9.51
C PRO A 99 5.41 19.06 9.33
N LEU A 100 4.51 19.72 8.63
CA LEU A 100 4.59 21.15 8.43
C LEU A 100 4.51 21.89 9.77
N PRO A 101 5.30 22.94 9.97
CA PRO A 101 5.18 23.79 11.16
C PRO A 101 3.78 24.41 11.19
N ARG A 102 3.22 24.48 12.37
CA ARG A 102 1.91 25.07 12.61
C ARG A 102 2.03 26.49 13.12
#